data_42d3ef57d7b90b356fa36625313ab489
#
_entry.id   42d3ef57d7b90b356fa36625313ab489
#
_cell.length_a   1.000
_cell.length_b   1.000
_cell.length_c   1.000
_cell.angle_alpha   90.00
_cell.angle_beta   90.00
_cell.angle_gamma   90.00
#
_symmetry.space_group_name_H-M   'P 1'
#
loop_
_entity.id
_entity.type
_entity.pdbx_description
1 polymer ?
#
loop_
_entity_poly.entity_id
_entity_poly.type
_entity_poly.pdbx_seq_one_letter_code
_entity_poly.pdbx_strand_id
1 'polypeptide(L)'
;VAASSALPTTSSGTTAGAAGAPGVPEPARQHTKAGAIAFAEHYIGLINSVGQEPKVGVLEPLALASCKSCDNFEGTIKYFVAHKQRFDGPQYKIKKSNVTGYSEIATFIRVEASEPAVSIVAASGSNVKRYPEVLKSVSIFRLDWRSGWRVVTIQGES
;
A
#
# COMPACT_ATOMS: atom_id res chain seq x y z
N VAL A 1 5.91 45.57 32.02
CA VAL A 1 4.81 44.96 31.29
C VAL A 1 5.43 43.82 30.48
N ALA A 2 5.35 42.61 30.97
CA ALA A 2 5.85 41.47 30.26
C ALA A 2 4.79 40.99 29.26
N ALA A 3 5.08 41.10 27.98
CA ALA A 3 4.29 40.45 26.96
C ALA A 3 4.65 38.95 26.99
N SER A 4 3.71 38.15 27.46
CA SER A 4 3.82 36.71 27.42
C SER A 4 3.49 36.27 25.99
N SER A 5 4.52 36.00 25.20
CA SER A 5 4.35 35.35 23.89
C SER A 5 4.08 33.88 24.15
N ALA A 6 2.84 33.51 24.11
CA ALA A 6 2.46 32.09 24.02
C ALA A 6 2.95 31.54 22.70
N LEU A 7 3.94 30.69 22.76
CA LEU A 7 4.36 29.86 21.64
C LEU A 7 3.20 28.94 21.26
N PRO A 8 2.85 28.84 20.00
CA PRO A 8 1.91 27.81 19.58
C PRO A 8 2.58 26.46 19.84
N THR A 9 2.05 25.73 20.79
CA THR A 9 2.36 24.32 20.91
C THR A 9 1.88 23.63 19.63
N THR A 10 2.78 23.39 18.73
CA THR A 10 2.55 22.46 17.66
C THR A 10 2.41 21.09 18.31
N SER A 11 1.20 20.73 18.61
CA SER A 11 0.81 19.40 18.92
C SER A 11 1.10 18.56 17.68
N SER A 12 2.28 17.99 17.59
CA SER A 12 2.54 16.89 16.67
C SER A 12 1.83 15.68 17.24
N GLY A 13 0.51 15.71 17.10
CA GLY A 13 -0.33 14.64 17.56
C GLY A 13 -0.33 13.51 16.56
N THR A 14 0.57 12.56 16.71
CA THR A 14 0.21 11.19 16.41
C THR A 14 -0.72 10.75 17.51
N THR A 15 -1.88 11.28 17.47
CA THR A 15 -2.86 11.01 18.48
C THR A 15 -3.41 9.62 18.28
N ALA A 16 -3.41 8.86 19.34
CA ALA A 16 -4.38 7.79 19.53
C ALA A 16 -5.74 8.34 19.11
N GLY A 17 -6.27 7.87 17.98
CA GLY A 17 -7.49 8.40 17.37
C GLY A 17 -7.33 8.96 15.96
N ALA A 18 -6.11 9.10 15.43
CA ALA A 18 -5.92 9.40 14.01
C ALA A 18 -6.47 8.24 13.16
N ALA A 19 -7.27 8.57 12.14
CA ALA A 19 -7.82 7.57 11.23
C ALA A 19 -6.71 6.78 10.53
N GLY A 20 -6.89 5.47 10.43
CA GLY A 20 -5.99 4.61 9.72
C GLY A 20 -5.09 3.74 10.60
N ALA A 21 -4.48 2.74 9.97
CA ALA A 21 -3.53 1.86 10.59
C ALA A 21 -2.21 2.59 10.91
N PRO A 22 -1.42 2.09 11.89
CA PRO A 22 -0.11 2.67 12.18
C PRO A 22 0.77 2.71 10.93
N GLY A 23 1.52 3.80 10.76
CA GLY A 23 2.44 3.98 9.63
C GLY A 23 1.82 4.51 8.34
N VAL A 24 0.50 4.67 8.28
CA VAL A 24 -0.16 5.31 7.14
C VAL A 24 0.15 6.80 7.15
N PRO A 25 0.70 7.36 6.05
CA PRO A 25 1.02 8.79 5.98
C PRO A 25 -0.24 9.66 6.00
N GLU A 26 -0.09 10.89 6.47
CA GLU A 26 -1.20 11.83 6.67
C GLU A 26 -2.12 11.99 5.44
N PRO A 27 -1.62 12.19 4.20
CA PRO A 27 -2.50 12.30 3.05
C PRO A 27 -3.42 11.10 2.86
N ALA A 28 -2.94 9.89 3.14
CA ALA A 28 -3.69 8.65 3.01
C ALA A 28 -4.67 8.39 4.17
N ARG A 29 -4.68 9.23 5.18
CA ARG A 29 -5.62 9.18 6.32
C ARG A 29 -6.85 10.04 6.12
N GLN A 30 -6.90 10.83 5.05
CA GLN A 30 -8.01 11.73 4.77
C GLN A 30 -9.19 10.98 4.16
N HIS A 31 -10.38 11.18 4.70
CA HIS A 31 -11.62 10.64 4.13
C HIS A 31 -12.07 11.52 2.96
N THR A 32 -11.30 11.52 1.91
CA THR A 32 -11.48 12.31 0.69
C THR A 32 -11.07 11.47 -0.52
N LYS A 33 -11.45 11.91 -1.72
CA LYS A 33 -10.97 11.28 -2.97
C LYS A 33 -9.46 11.27 -3.06
N ALA A 34 -8.81 12.39 -2.75
CA ALA A 34 -7.36 12.50 -2.73
C ALA A 34 -6.73 11.56 -1.70
N GLY A 35 -7.35 11.44 -0.53
CA GLY A 35 -6.91 10.51 0.51
C GLY A 35 -7.02 9.05 0.09
N ALA A 36 -8.07 8.68 -0.61
CA ALA A 36 -8.25 7.35 -1.15
C ALA A 36 -7.17 7.00 -2.20
N ILE A 37 -6.86 7.92 -3.10
CA ILE A 37 -5.76 7.77 -4.06
C ILE A 37 -4.43 7.57 -3.33
N ALA A 38 -4.13 8.45 -2.38
CA ALA A 38 -2.89 8.38 -1.59
C ALA A 38 -2.78 7.05 -0.84
N PHE A 39 -3.89 6.52 -0.33
CA PHE A 39 -3.92 5.23 0.35
C PHE A 39 -3.62 4.06 -0.60
N ALA A 40 -4.25 4.03 -1.78
CA ALA A 40 -3.98 2.98 -2.78
C ALA A 40 -2.52 3.00 -3.22
N GLU A 41 -1.95 4.18 -3.46
CA GLU A 41 -0.53 4.33 -3.81
C GLU A 41 0.39 3.92 -2.67
N HIS A 42 0.04 4.27 -1.43
CA HIS A 42 0.77 3.83 -0.24
C HIS A 42 0.79 2.31 -0.11
N TYR A 43 -0.36 1.66 -0.33
CA TYR A 43 -0.46 0.20 -0.29
C TYR A 43 0.45 -0.47 -1.33
N ILE A 44 0.48 0.04 -2.56
CA ILE A 44 1.39 -0.45 -3.61
C ILE A 44 2.85 -0.22 -3.21
N GLY A 45 3.16 0.92 -2.63
CA GLY A 45 4.50 1.21 -2.10
C GLY A 45 4.94 0.21 -1.04
N LEU A 46 4.03 -0.21 -0.17
CA LEU A 46 4.28 -1.24 0.83
C LEU A 46 4.48 -2.63 0.19
N ILE A 47 3.70 -2.98 -0.84
CA ILE A 47 3.93 -4.23 -1.60
C ILE A 47 5.37 -4.26 -2.12
N ASN A 48 5.83 -3.18 -2.73
CA ASN A 48 7.21 -3.07 -3.20
C ASN A 48 8.24 -3.22 -2.07
N SER A 49 8.02 -2.53 -0.96
CA SER A 49 8.93 -2.54 0.18
C SER A 49 9.04 -3.92 0.82
N VAL A 50 7.90 -4.57 1.12
CA VAL A 50 7.91 -5.89 1.75
C VAL A 50 8.32 -7.01 0.79
N GLY A 51 8.22 -6.78 -0.52
CA GLY A 51 8.77 -7.69 -1.52
C GLY A 51 10.29 -7.69 -1.50
N GLN A 52 10.91 -6.54 -1.32
CA GLN A 52 12.37 -6.39 -1.28
C GLN A 52 12.97 -6.65 0.11
N GLU A 53 12.24 -6.32 1.16
CA GLU A 53 12.62 -6.55 2.56
C GLU A 53 11.45 -7.27 3.26
N PRO A 54 11.33 -8.59 3.10
CA PRO A 54 10.17 -9.33 3.57
C PRO A 54 9.94 -9.21 5.08
N LYS A 55 8.75 -8.75 5.42
CA LYS A 55 8.27 -8.63 6.79
C LYS A 55 6.79 -8.96 6.85
N VAL A 56 6.44 -9.98 7.60
CA VAL A 56 5.05 -10.42 7.79
C VAL A 56 4.26 -9.41 8.61
N GLY A 57 2.99 -9.23 8.26
CA GLY A 57 2.05 -8.42 9.04
C GLY A 57 2.04 -6.93 8.70
N VAL A 58 2.75 -6.48 7.68
CA VAL A 58 2.76 -5.06 7.25
C VAL A 58 1.51 -4.72 6.44
N LEU A 59 1.07 -5.60 5.55
CA LEU A 59 -0.09 -5.37 4.67
C LEU A 59 -1.42 -5.68 5.35
N GLU A 60 -1.43 -6.65 6.25
CA GLU A 60 -2.64 -7.19 6.89
C GLU A 60 -3.53 -6.12 7.55
N PRO A 61 -3.01 -5.15 8.34
CA PRO A 61 -3.85 -4.13 8.97
C PRO A 61 -4.54 -3.18 7.99
N LEU A 62 -4.09 -3.13 6.74
CA LEU A 62 -4.57 -2.20 5.71
C LEU A 62 -5.67 -2.79 4.85
N ALA A 63 -5.99 -4.07 5.03
CA ALA A 63 -6.95 -4.81 4.22
C ALA A 63 -8.01 -5.46 5.08
N LEU A 64 -9.18 -5.67 4.48
CA LEU A 64 -10.22 -6.51 5.08
C LEU A 64 -9.93 -7.98 4.81
N ALA A 65 -10.38 -8.86 5.70
CA ALA A 65 -10.21 -10.30 5.57
C ALA A 65 -10.78 -10.88 4.27
N SER A 66 -11.72 -10.18 3.64
CA SER A 66 -12.30 -10.56 2.35
C SER A 66 -11.39 -10.32 1.14
N CYS A 67 -10.31 -9.58 1.32
CA CYS A 67 -9.40 -9.24 0.22
C CYS A 67 -8.48 -10.41 -0.13
N LYS A 68 -8.87 -11.21 -1.11
CA LYS A 68 -8.09 -12.39 -1.55
C LYS A 68 -6.75 -12.01 -2.18
N SER A 69 -6.71 -10.94 -2.96
CA SER A 69 -5.44 -10.44 -3.52
C SER A 69 -4.48 -10.00 -2.42
N CYS A 70 -5.01 -9.36 -1.37
CA CYS A 70 -4.20 -8.97 -0.22
C CYS A 70 -3.63 -10.19 0.51
N ASP A 71 -4.44 -11.23 0.70
CA ASP A 71 -4.00 -12.49 1.28
C ASP A 71 -2.91 -13.15 0.43
N ASN A 72 -3.01 -13.07 -0.88
CA ASN A 72 -2.00 -13.61 -1.80
C ASN A 72 -0.67 -12.87 -1.65
N PHE A 73 -0.69 -11.54 -1.54
CA PHE A 73 0.52 -10.76 -1.27
C PHE A 73 1.13 -11.14 0.07
N GLU A 74 0.34 -11.17 1.12
CA GLU A 74 0.82 -11.55 2.47
C GLU A 74 1.36 -12.99 2.48
N GLY A 75 0.70 -13.90 1.77
CA GLY A 75 1.14 -15.29 1.60
C GLY A 75 2.50 -15.40 0.91
N THR A 76 2.73 -14.60 -0.11
CA THR A 76 4.03 -14.50 -0.78
C THR A 76 5.11 -14.02 0.18
N ILE A 77 4.81 -13.02 0.99
CA ILE A 77 5.77 -12.50 1.99
C ILE A 77 6.07 -13.53 3.07
N LYS A 78 5.06 -14.24 3.56
CA LYS A 78 5.26 -15.37 4.50
C LYS A 78 6.18 -16.44 3.91
N TYR A 79 5.97 -16.79 2.65
CA TYR A 79 6.82 -17.73 1.93
C TYR A 79 8.27 -17.21 1.83
N PHE A 80 8.45 -15.95 1.48
CA PHE A 80 9.78 -15.33 1.37
C PHE A 80 10.53 -15.33 2.71
N VAL A 81 9.86 -15.00 3.79
CA VAL A 81 10.46 -15.06 5.14
C VAL A 81 10.90 -16.48 5.47
N ALA A 82 10.04 -17.46 5.22
CA ALA A 82 10.33 -18.87 5.52
C ALA A 82 11.48 -19.44 4.68
N HIS A 83 11.63 -18.99 3.44
CA HIS A 83 12.64 -19.51 2.50
C HIS A 83 13.83 -18.57 2.31
N LYS A 84 13.90 -17.46 3.05
CA LYS A 84 14.96 -16.43 2.94
C LYS A 84 15.13 -15.93 1.50
N GLN A 85 14.00 -15.63 0.87
CA GLN A 85 13.94 -15.10 -0.47
C GLN A 85 13.39 -13.67 -0.44
N ARG A 86 13.59 -12.93 -1.54
CA ARG A 86 13.07 -11.58 -1.74
C ARG A 86 13.02 -11.26 -3.23
N PHE A 87 12.28 -10.22 -3.57
CA PHE A 87 12.47 -9.58 -4.86
C PHE A 87 13.73 -8.71 -4.86
N ASP A 88 14.42 -8.65 -5.99
CA ASP A 88 15.62 -7.83 -6.16
C ASP A 88 15.32 -6.39 -6.56
N GLY A 89 14.07 -6.04 -6.74
CA GLY A 89 13.61 -4.70 -7.10
C GLY A 89 12.11 -4.53 -6.86
N PRO A 90 11.58 -3.32 -7.17
CA PRO A 90 10.16 -3.06 -7.03
C PRO A 90 9.35 -3.85 -8.08
N GLN A 91 8.17 -4.31 -7.66
CA GLN A 91 7.25 -5.02 -8.54
C GLN A 91 6.40 -4.08 -9.39
N TYR A 92 6.12 -2.89 -8.88
CA TYR A 92 5.22 -1.93 -9.52
C TYR A 92 5.82 -0.53 -9.53
N LYS A 93 5.65 0.15 -10.65
CA LYS A 93 5.95 1.56 -10.79
C LYS A 93 4.69 2.29 -11.22
N ILE A 94 4.10 3.05 -10.31
CA ILE A 94 2.85 3.77 -10.55
C ILE A 94 3.06 4.86 -11.60
N LYS A 95 2.18 4.90 -12.58
CA LYS A 95 2.15 5.93 -13.63
C LYS A 95 1.02 6.93 -13.41
N LYS A 96 -0.17 6.44 -13.06
CA LYS A 96 -1.36 7.26 -12.91
C LYS A 96 -2.36 6.58 -12.00
N SER A 97 -2.97 7.36 -11.13
CA SER A 97 -4.06 6.91 -10.26
C SER A 97 -5.22 7.89 -10.33
N ASN A 98 -6.44 7.37 -10.41
CA ASN A 98 -7.64 8.20 -10.41
C ASN A 98 -8.83 7.50 -9.77
N VAL A 99 -9.75 8.29 -9.24
CA VAL A 99 -11.01 7.81 -8.69
C VAL A 99 -11.96 7.49 -9.84
N THR A 100 -12.49 6.27 -9.86
CA THR A 100 -13.52 5.85 -10.83
C THR A 100 -14.90 5.71 -10.21
N GLY A 101 -14.99 5.71 -8.89
CA GLY A 101 -16.24 5.72 -8.13
C GLY A 101 -16.00 6.18 -6.72
N TYR A 102 -16.87 7.01 -6.18
CA TYR A 102 -16.79 7.53 -4.83
C TYR A 102 -18.18 7.63 -4.22
N SER A 103 -18.44 6.84 -3.20
CA SER A 103 -19.69 6.87 -2.45
C SER A 103 -19.44 6.49 -0.99
N GLU A 104 -20.46 6.62 -0.16
CA GLU A 104 -20.40 6.18 1.25
C GLU A 104 -20.25 4.65 1.38
N ILE A 105 -20.65 3.90 0.35
CA ILE A 105 -20.64 2.43 0.37
C ILE A 105 -19.30 1.88 -0.13
N ALA A 106 -18.73 2.48 -1.17
CA ALA A 106 -17.52 2.00 -1.79
C ALA A 106 -16.79 3.11 -2.56
N THR A 107 -15.48 3.04 -2.55
CA THR A 107 -14.61 3.91 -3.32
C THR A 107 -13.72 3.06 -4.22
N PHE A 108 -13.64 3.42 -5.49
CA PHE A 108 -12.86 2.70 -6.48
C PHE A 108 -11.73 3.58 -7.01
N ILE A 109 -10.53 3.04 -6.94
CA ILE A 109 -9.32 3.70 -7.45
C ILE A 109 -8.73 2.85 -8.57
N ARG A 110 -8.60 3.44 -9.74
CA ARG A 110 -7.92 2.83 -10.87
C ARG A 110 -6.46 3.25 -10.84
N VAL A 111 -5.56 2.28 -10.78
CA VAL A 111 -4.12 2.52 -10.78
C VAL A 111 -3.52 1.92 -12.04
N GLU A 112 -2.89 2.74 -12.84
CA GLU A 112 -2.09 2.33 -13.97
C GLU A 112 -0.62 2.33 -13.55
N ALA A 113 0.06 1.23 -13.81
CA ALA A 113 1.45 1.02 -13.45
C ALA A 113 2.19 0.29 -14.56
N SER A 114 3.50 0.30 -14.50
CA SER A 114 4.33 -0.70 -15.16
C SER A 114 4.88 -1.67 -14.12
N GLU A 115 5.21 -2.86 -14.56
CA GLU A 115 5.87 -3.86 -13.73
C GLU A 115 7.30 -4.00 -14.26
N PRO A 116 8.31 -3.45 -13.58
CA PRO A 116 9.71 -3.63 -13.99
C PRO A 116 10.09 -5.10 -14.01
N ALA A 117 11.03 -5.48 -14.86
CA ALA A 117 11.62 -6.81 -14.78
C ALA A 117 12.21 -7.01 -13.38
N VAL A 118 11.83 -8.10 -12.72
CA VAL A 118 12.21 -8.39 -11.35
C VAL A 118 12.47 -9.86 -11.16
N SER A 119 13.40 -10.19 -10.28
CA SER A 119 13.70 -11.58 -9.95
C SER A 119 13.43 -11.86 -8.48
N ILE A 120 13.01 -13.08 -8.19
CA ILE A 120 13.09 -13.63 -6.84
C ILE A 120 14.51 -14.15 -6.67
N VAL A 121 15.18 -13.71 -5.62
CA VAL A 121 16.54 -14.12 -5.30
C VAL A 121 16.62 -14.76 -3.91
N ALA A 122 17.50 -15.74 -3.78
CA ALA A 122 17.80 -16.35 -2.51
C ALA A 122 18.74 -15.47 -1.66
N ALA A 123 18.95 -15.82 -0.40
CA ALA A 123 19.88 -15.11 0.50
C ALA A 123 21.29 -14.98 -0.08
N SER A 124 21.75 -15.97 -0.85
CA SER A 124 23.02 -15.95 -1.57
C SER A 124 23.07 -14.96 -2.74
N GLY A 125 21.92 -14.40 -3.14
CA GLY A 125 21.78 -13.58 -4.33
C GLY A 125 21.53 -14.39 -5.61
N SER A 126 21.47 -15.71 -5.55
CA SER A 126 21.18 -16.55 -6.71
C SER A 126 19.75 -16.39 -7.16
N ASN A 127 19.54 -16.37 -8.49
CA ASN A 127 18.23 -16.21 -9.10
C ASN A 127 17.38 -17.47 -8.92
N VAL A 128 16.19 -17.31 -8.36
CA VAL A 128 15.21 -18.40 -8.18
C VAL A 128 14.19 -18.38 -9.32
N LYS A 129 13.69 -17.19 -9.65
CA LYS A 129 12.70 -16.99 -10.72
C LYS A 129 12.78 -15.56 -11.23
N ARG A 130 12.66 -15.39 -12.54
CA ARG A 130 12.62 -14.09 -13.18
C ARG A 130 11.24 -13.80 -13.75
N TYR A 131 10.77 -12.61 -13.54
CA TYR A 131 9.57 -12.07 -14.14
C TYR A 131 9.94 -11.00 -15.16
N PRO A 132 9.45 -11.09 -16.41
CA PRO A 132 9.74 -10.10 -17.43
C PRO A 132 9.03 -8.79 -17.14
N GLU A 133 9.51 -7.73 -17.78
CA GLU A 133 8.85 -6.42 -17.73
C GLU A 133 7.44 -6.48 -18.34
N VAL A 134 6.49 -5.81 -17.71
CA VAL A 134 5.16 -5.51 -18.25
C VAL A 134 5.03 -3.99 -18.35
N LEU A 135 4.87 -3.47 -19.56
CA LEU A 135 4.85 -2.02 -19.80
C LEU A 135 3.60 -1.34 -19.24
N LYS A 136 2.51 -2.06 -19.15
CA LYS A 136 1.25 -1.53 -18.62
C LYS A 136 0.47 -2.61 -17.89
N SER A 137 0.15 -2.33 -16.65
CA SER A 137 -0.82 -3.08 -15.87
C SER A 137 -1.81 -2.12 -15.23
N VAL A 138 -3.03 -2.56 -15.07
CA VAL A 138 -4.09 -1.75 -14.46
C VAL A 138 -4.74 -2.55 -13.35
N SER A 139 -4.85 -1.94 -12.19
CA SER A 139 -5.53 -2.51 -11.04
C SER A 139 -6.65 -1.60 -10.58
N ILE A 140 -7.77 -2.19 -10.20
CA ILE A 140 -8.89 -1.50 -9.58
C ILE A 140 -8.91 -1.88 -8.10
N PHE A 141 -8.70 -0.90 -7.24
CA PHE A 141 -8.84 -1.01 -5.80
C PHE A 141 -10.26 -0.65 -5.41
N ARG A 142 -10.93 -1.54 -4.71
CA ARG A 142 -12.11 -1.17 -3.94
C ARG A 142 -11.67 -0.91 -2.52
N LEU A 143 -12.01 0.28 -2.02
CA LEU A 143 -11.70 0.73 -0.66
C LEU A 143 -12.97 1.00 0.12
N ASP A 144 -12.95 0.66 1.40
CA ASP A 144 -13.95 1.05 2.38
C ASP A 144 -13.32 1.95 3.44
N TRP A 145 -14.09 2.89 3.94
CA TRP A 145 -13.72 3.70 5.09
C TRP A 145 -14.19 3.03 6.39
N ARG A 146 -13.22 2.64 7.21
CA ARG A 146 -13.43 1.99 8.51
C ARG A 146 -12.51 2.60 9.55
N SER A 147 -12.79 3.85 9.98
CA SER A 147 -11.85 4.64 10.78
C SER A 147 -10.47 4.69 10.12
N GLY A 148 -10.44 4.97 8.84
CA GLY A 148 -9.32 4.89 7.93
C GLY A 148 -9.66 4.00 6.74
N TRP A 149 -8.96 4.21 5.63
CA TRP A 149 -9.13 3.40 4.43
C TRP A 149 -8.69 1.96 4.66
N ARG A 150 -9.40 1.02 4.04
CA ARG A 150 -9.06 -0.41 4.00
C ARG A 150 -9.30 -0.95 2.60
N VAL A 151 -8.42 -1.83 2.15
CA VAL A 151 -8.58 -2.53 0.88
C VAL A 151 -9.61 -3.65 1.03
N VAL A 152 -10.64 -3.61 0.20
CA VAL A 152 -11.67 -4.67 0.12
C VAL A 152 -11.33 -5.69 -0.95
N THR A 153 -10.97 -5.20 -2.13
CA THR A 153 -10.53 -6.03 -3.26
C THR A 153 -9.51 -5.28 -4.11
N ILE A 154 -8.67 -6.05 -4.78
CA ILE A 154 -7.82 -5.56 -5.87
C ILE A 154 -8.06 -6.48 -7.07
N GLN A 155 -8.43 -5.93 -8.19
CA GLN A 155 -8.70 -6.68 -9.41
C GLN A 155 -7.88 -6.11 -10.56
N GLY A 156 -7.29 -6.99 -11.36
CA GLY A 156 -6.66 -6.58 -12.62
C GLY A 156 -7.72 -6.22 -13.65
N GLU A 157 -7.46 -5.18 -14.43
CA GLU A 157 -8.25 -4.83 -15.62
C GLU A 157 -7.57 -5.45 -16.83
N SER A 158 -8.32 -6.26 -17.56
CA SER A 158 -7.84 -6.86 -18.82
C SER A 158 -8.04 -5.93 -20.01
#